data_3375487332818dc7689dd134e3191654
#
_entry.id   3375487332818dc7689dd134e3191654
#
_cell.length_a   1.000
_cell.length_b   1.000
_cell.length_c   1.000
_cell.angle_alpha   90.00
_cell.angle_beta   90.00
_cell.angle_gamma   90.00
#
_symmetry.space_group_name_H-M   'P 1'
#
loop_
_entity.id
_entity.type
_entity.pdbx_description
1 polymer ?
#
loop_
_entity_poly.entity_id
_entity_poly.type
_entity_poly.pdbx_seq_one_letter_code
_entity_poly.pdbx_strand_id
1 'polypeptide(L)'
;PWGLHILEGRQGEQKLVHMKEWGCTGIIGRLYTPELKEIALTARVPMIIMDPSPALARPGGPLARHSIVHSDTAAVGRMAAAYFLERKFTNFAYVGEVHGLEWSVLRGRAFADEVARAGFACHTYGLLANEEQEDAGLERDRLCAWLKALPKPVALLAAMDNRGRQVLDACSLADIPVPRDVAVLGVDNDEDLCETTTPPMSSILLDAERASYEAARHLDALMRRTARKRSVIVYGPSHVVSRRSTEGSQVADIVVAQALEFIALNACAGIGVPDVVRHVRASRRLAELRFRRELGHTILDEIQRVRLERVCTLLRETNDPIGEII
;
A
#
# COMPACT_ATOMS: atom_id res chain seq x y z
N PRO A 1 -7.62 31.21 -10.57
CA PRO A 1 -8.23 29.90 -10.36
C PRO A 1 -8.12 29.08 -11.62
N TRP A 2 -7.93 27.74 -11.51
CA TRP A 2 -7.95 26.82 -12.61
C TRP A 2 -9.36 26.28 -12.84
N GLY A 3 -9.73 26.04 -14.10
CA GLY A 3 -10.80 25.11 -14.43
C GLY A 3 -10.19 23.71 -14.54
N LEU A 4 -10.70 22.74 -13.78
CA LEU A 4 -10.20 21.37 -13.80
C LEU A 4 -11.14 20.46 -14.59
N HIS A 5 -10.55 19.67 -15.49
CA HIS A 5 -11.21 18.55 -16.15
C HIS A 5 -10.53 17.26 -15.71
N ILE A 6 -11.22 16.44 -14.94
CA ILE A 6 -10.74 15.13 -14.50
C ILE A 6 -11.22 14.11 -15.54
N LEU A 7 -10.27 13.34 -16.07
CA LEU A 7 -10.52 12.34 -17.09
C LEU A 7 -10.03 10.98 -16.60
N GLU A 8 -10.93 10.05 -16.45
CA GLU A 8 -10.63 8.69 -15.96
C GLU A 8 -11.07 7.64 -16.98
N GLY A 9 -10.27 6.57 -17.07
CA GLY A 9 -10.55 5.42 -17.90
C GLY A 9 -10.57 5.72 -19.41
N ARG A 10 -10.91 4.70 -20.19
CA ARG A 10 -10.89 4.73 -21.66
C ARG A 10 -11.74 5.86 -22.27
N GLN A 11 -12.88 6.17 -21.68
CA GLN A 11 -13.75 7.26 -22.15
C GLN A 11 -13.13 8.65 -21.89
N GLY A 12 -12.40 8.80 -20.78
CA GLY A 12 -11.64 10.01 -20.48
C GLY A 12 -10.50 10.21 -21.46
N GLU A 13 -9.79 9.15 -21.82
CA GLU A 13 -8.68 9.17 -22.78
C GLU A 13 -9.14 9.62 -24.18
N GLN A 14 -10.29 9.13 -24.64
CA GLN A 14 -10.87 9.55 -25.92
C GLN A 14 -11.20 11.04 -25.96
N LYS A 15 -11.57 11.63 -24.83
CA LYS A 15 -11.84 13.08 -24.73
C LYS A 15 -10.58 13.94 -24.84
N LEU A 16 -9.40 13.40 -24.46
CA LEU A 16 -8.13 14.13 -24.58
C LEU A 16 -7.78 14.55 -26.01
N VAL A 17 -8.28 13.85 -27.03
CA VAL A 17 -8.12 14.24 -28.42
C VAL A 17 -8.71 15.63 -28.66
N HIS A 18 -9.77 15.99 -27.92
CA HIS A 18 -10.48 17.28 -28.02
C HIS A 18 -9.93 18.34 -27.03
N MET A 19 -8.79 18.12 -26.37
CA MET A 19 -8.25 19.06 -25.37
C MET A 19 -8.04 20.49 -25.87
N LYS A 20 -7.79 20.66 -27.15
CA LYS A 20 -7.65 21.99 -27.78
C LYS A 20 -8.97 22.76 -27.81
N GLU A 21 -10.08 22.06 -27.99
CA GLU A 21 -11.43 22.64 -28.04
C GLU A 21 -11.84 23.16 -26.64
N TRP A 22 -11.31 22.59 -25.58
CA TRP A 22 -11.56 23.04 -24.20
C TRP A 22 -10.63 24.15 -23.73
N GLY A 23 -9.73 24.62 -24.58
CA GLY A 23 -8.73 25.61 -24.18
C GLY A 23 -7.76 25.10 -23.10
N CYS A 24 -7.42 23.79 -23.13
CA CYS A 24 -6.50 23.18 -22.22
C CYS A 24 -5.13 23.89 -22.26
N THR A 25 -4.65 24.36 -21.12
CA THR A 25 -3.39 25.09 -20.98
C THR A 25 -2.28 24.30 -20.30
N GLY A 26 -2.60 23.17 -19.67
CA GLY A 26 -1.63 22.28 -19.02
C GLY A 26 -2.24 20.93 -18.67
N ILE A 27 -1.42 19.90 -18.56
CA ILE A 27 -1.85 18.52 -18.31
C ILE A 27 -1.01 17.90 -17.19
N ILE A 28 -1.65 17.20 -16.26
CA ILE A 28 -1.02 16.23 -15.34
C ILE A 28 -1.67 14.89 -15.62
N GLY A 29 -0.90 13.86 -15.94
CA GLY A 29 -1.50 12.58 -16.27
C GLY A 29 -0.52 11.41 -16.38
N ARG A 30 -1.10 10.20 -16.35
CA ARG A 30 -0.41 8.94 -16.63
C ARG A 30 -0.58 8.57 -18.10
N LEU A 31 0.44 7.93 -18.67
CA LEU A 31 0.48 7.58 -20.10
C LEU A 31 0.40 6.05 -20.24
N TYR A 32 -0.75 5.49 -19.95
CA TYR A 32 -0.94 4.03 -20.02
C TYR A 32 -1.13 3.52 -21.46
N THR A 33 -1.72 4.32 -22.35
CA THR A 33 -2.01 3.89 -23.70
C THR A 33 -1.07 4.50 -24.75
N PRO A 34 -0.92 3.87 -25.92
CA PRO A 34 -0.15 4.44 -27.04
C PRO A 34 -0.64 5.84 -27.44
N GLU A 35 -1.96 6.05 -27.44
CA GLU A 35 -2.60 7.31 -27.81
C GLU A 35 -2.20 8.44 -26.85
N LEU A 36 -2.22 8.17 -25.53
CA LEU A 36 -1.75 9.14 -24.52
C LEU A 36 -0.26 9.46 -24.67
N LYS A 37 0.56 8.47 -25.04
CA LYS A 37 1.98 8.69 -25.32
C LYS A 37 2.15 9.61 -26.53
N GLU A 38 1.38 9.42 -27.61
CA GLU A 38 1.40 10.28 -28.77
C GLU A 38 0.98 11.71 -28.43
N ILE A 39 -0.09 11.87 -27.63
CA ILE A 39 -0.51 13.18 -27.12
C ILE A 39 0.63 13.86 -26.35
N ALA A 40 1.32 13.14 -25.46
CA ALA A 40 2.46 13.69 -24.71
C ALA A 40 3.62 14.14 -25.61
N LEU A 41 3.84 13.43 -26.72
CA LEU A 41 4.90 13.74 -27.69
C LEU A 41 4.54 14.94 -28.57
N THR A 42 3.26 15.12 -28.90
CA THR A 42 2.78 16.11 -29.86
C THR A 42 2.14 17.35 -29.25
N ALA A 43 1.68 17.26 -27.97
CA ALA A 43 1.07 18.38 -27.27
C ALA A 43 2.05 19.56 -27.13
N ARG A 44 1.56 20.77 -27.42
CA ARG A 44 2.30 22.03 -27.28
C ARG A 44 2.02 22.74 -25.95
N VAL A 45 1.25 22.11 -25.06
CA VAL A 45 0.98 22.60 -23.71
C VAL A 45 1.95 21.99 -22.69
N PRO A 46 2.27 22.69 -21.62
CA PRO A 46 3.04 22.13 -20.52
C PRO A 46 2.40 20.85 -19.98
N MET A 47 3.23 19.85 -19.70
CA MET A 47 2.76 18.56 -19.21
C MET A 47 3.68 18.04 -18.11
N ILE A 48 3.05 17.47 -17.07
CA ILE A 48 3.71 16.67 -16.04
C ILE A 48 3.22 15.24 -16.18
N ILE A 49 4.15 14.31 -16.30
CA ILE A 49 3.86 12.89 -16.51
C ILE A 49 4.03 12.16 -15.20
N MET A 50 2.99 11.43 -14.81
CA MET A 50 2.99 10.63 -13.61
C MET A 50 3.42 9.19 -13.92
N ASP A 51 4.30 8.65 -13.09
CA ASP A 51 4.82 7.27 -13.15
C ASP A 51 5.18 6.79 -14.57
N PRO A 52 5.99 7.57 -15.34
CA PRO A 52 6.40 7.13 -16.66
C PRO A 52 7.34 5.93 -16.56
N SER A 53 7.30 5.05 -17.56
CA SER A 53 8.32 4.00 -17.67
C SER A 53 9.73 4.62 -17.69
N PRO A 54 10.69 4.10 -16.88
CA PRO A 54 12.06 4.55 -16.85
C PRO A 54 12.71 4.61 -18.25
N ALA A 55 12.38 3.68 -19.12
CA ALA A 55 12.88 3.64 -20.51
C ALA A 55 12.49 4.88 -21.30
N LEU A 56 11.27 5.42 -21.08
CA LEU A 56 10.78 6.61 -21.77
C LEU A 56 11.30 7.90 -21.14
N ALA A 57 11.48 7.93 -19.82
CA ALA A 57 11.85 9.11 -19.04
C ALA A 57 13.36 9.36 -18.93
N ARG A 58 14.21 8.39 -19.34
CA ARG A 58 15.67 8.49 -19.28
C ARG A 58 16.21 9.69 -20.08
N PRO A 59 17.41 10.19 -19.78
CA PRO A 59 18.08 11.20 -20.61
C PRO A 59 18.16 10.74 -22.07
N GLY A 60 17.70 11.60 -22.98
CA GLY A 60 17.61 11.26 -24.42
C GLY A 60 16.38 10.42 -24.81
N GLY A 61 15.57 9.99 -23.86
CA GLY A 61 14.33 9.27 -24.15
C GLY A 61 13.21 10.20 -24.66
N PRO A 62 12.11 9.63 -25.20
CA PRO A 62 11.01 10.40 -25.80
C PRO A 62 10.38 11.42 -24.84
N LEU A 63 10.34 11.11 -23.55
CA LEU A 63 9.74 11.95 -22.52
C LEU A 63 10.78 12.79 -21.74
N ALA A 64 12.05 12.78 -22.17
CA ALA A 64 13.13 13.47 -21.46
C ALA A 64 12.91 14.97 -21.25
N ARG A 65 12.08 15.62 -22.07
CA ARG A 65 11.73 17.05 -21.98
C ARG A 65 10.66 17.38 -20.94
N HIS A 66 9.86 16.38 -20.53
CA HIS A 66 8.74 16.59 -19.63
C HIS A 66 9.16 16.51 -18.17
N SER A 67 8.49 17.29 -17.34
CA SER A 67 8.55 17.10 -15.90
C SER A 67 7.81 15.83 -15.50
N ILE A 68 8.30 15.17 -14.48
CA ILE A 68 7.74 13.89 -14.05
C ILE A 68 7.50 13.87 -12.55
N VAL A 69 6.49 13.10 -12.15
CA VAL A 69 6.21 12.72 -10.76
C VAL A 69 6.22 11.20 -10.70
N HIS A 70 6.92 10.61 -9.78
CA HIS A 70 6.89 9.16 -9.62
C HIS A 70 7.04 8.72 -8.17
N SER A 71 6.48 7.57 -7.86
CA SER A 71 6.60 6.91 -6.57
C SER A 71 7.98 6.25 -6.43
N ASP A 72 8.61 6.35 -5.24
CA ASP A 72 9.71 5.46 -4.85
C ASP A 72 9.15 4.08 -4.49
N THR A 73 8.81 3.33 -5.53
CA THR A 73 8.22 1.99 -5.41
C THR A 73 9.13 1.03 -4.65
N ALA A 74 10.46 1.22 -4.74
CA ALA A 74 11.41 0.39 -4.03
C ALA A 74 11.38 0.67 -2.52
N ALA A 75 11.25 1.94 -2.10
CA ALA A 75 11.06 2.27 -0.69
C ALA A 75 9.77 1.68 -0.13
N VAL A 76 8.68 1.65 -0.92
CA VAL A 76 7.42 1.01 -0.53
C VAL A 76 7.62 -0.49 -0.27
N GLY A 77 8.29 -1.21 -1.18
CA GLY A 77 8.58 -2.63 -1.01
C GLY A 77 9.44 -2.90 0.23
N ARG A 78 10.47 -2.08 0.47
CA ARG A 78 11.31 -2.20 1.67
C ARG A 78 10.54 -1.94 2.98
N MET A 79 9.68 -0.91 3.00
CA MET A 79 8.84 -0.62 4.16
C MET A 79 7.89 -1.79 4.48
N ALA A 80 7.26 -2.38 3.48
CA ALA A 80 6.41 -3.55 3.64
C ALA A 80 7.18 -4.74 4.22
N ALA A 81 8.38 -5.01 3.71
CA ALA A 81 9.22 -6.09 4.21
C ALA A 81 9.60 -5.86 5.68
N ALA A 82 10.07 -4.66 6.02
CA ALA A 82 10.41 -4.29 7.40
C ALA A 82 9.20 -4.47 8.34
N TYR A 83 8.02 -3.97 7.93
CA TYR A 83 6.79 -4.09 8.69
C TYR A 83 6.44 -5.54 9.04
N PHE A 84 6.57 -6.47 8.11
CA PHE A 84 6.26 -7.87 8.34
C PHE A 84 7.38 -8.62 9.07
N LEU A 85 8.66 -8.30 8.81
CA LEU A 85 9.80 -8.88 9.52
C LEU A 85 9.80 -8.52 11.02
N GLU A 86 9.45 -7.28 11.37
CA GLU A 86 9.26 -6.86 12.76
C GLU A 86 8.17 -7.66 13.46
N ARG A 87 7.14 -8.09 12.72
CA ARG A 87 6.04 -8.95 13.19
C ARG A 87 6.36 -10.45 13.18
N LYS A 88 7.63 -10.80 12.88
CA LYS A 88 8.15 -12.18 12.92
C LYS A 88 7.52 -13.14 11.92
N PHE A 89 7.00 -12.64 10.80
CA PHE A 89 6.62 -13.50 9.70
C PHE A 89 7.83 -14.19 9.10
N THR A 90 7.64 -15.43 8.64
CA THR A 90 8.67 -16.27 8.00
C THR A 90 8.29 -16.71 6.58
N ASN A 91 7.03 -16.56 6.20
CA ASN A 91 6.57 -16.80 4.85
C ASN A 91 6.06 -15.49 4.25
N PHE A 92 6.45 -15.20 3.03
CA PHE A 92 6.18 -13.92 2.36
C PHE A 92 5.61 -14.15 0.98
N ALA A 93 4.68 -13.28 0.58
CA ALA A 93 4.06 -13.32 -0.71
C ALA A 93 3.85 -11.90 -1.27
N TYR A 94 3.92 -11.77 -2.59
CA TYR A 94 3.60 -10.56 -3.31
C TYR A 94 2.56 -10.83 -4.38
N VAL A 95 1.51 -10.00 -4.43
CA VAL A 95 0.51 -10.04 -5.49
C VAL A 95 0.64 -8.78 -6.33
N GLY A 96 1.18 -8.94 -7.54
CA GLY A 96 1.41 -7.87 -8.49
C GLY A 96 0.16 -7.43 -9.24
N GLU A 97 0.26 -6.34 -9.99
CA GLU A 97 -0.79 -5.90 -10.90
C GLU A 97 -0.89 -6.83 -12.12
N VAL A 98 -2.11 -7.12 -12.54
CA VAL A 98 -2.41 -8.15 -13.58
C VAL A 98 -1.68 -7.90 -14.89
N HIS A 99 -1.49 -6.62 -15.27
CA HIS A 99 -0.87 -6.25 -16.54
C HIS A 99 0.66 -6.06 -16.46
N GLY A 100 1.32 -6.52 -15.39
CA GLY A 100 2.78 -6.45 -15.25
C GLY A 100 3.33 -5.02 -15.35
N LEU A 101 2.61 -4.02 -14.82
CA LEU A 101 3.05 -2.63 -14.82
C LEU A 101 4.40 -2.49 -14.13
N GLU A 102 5.33 -1.78 -14.75
CA GLU A 102 6.73 -1.69 -14.32
C GLU A 102 6.89 -1.26 -12.85
N TRP A 103 6.08 -0.30 -12.38
CA TRP A 103 6.10 0.12 -10.99
C TRP A 103 5.71 -1.01 -10.02
N SER A 104 4.76 -1.87 -10.42
CA SER A 104 4.35 -3.03 -9.63
C SER A 104 5.46 -4.09 -9.57
N VAL A 105 6.10 -4.36 -10.72
CA VAL A 105 7.24 -5.29 -10.79
C VAL A 105 8.40 -4.80 -9.91
N LEU A 106 8.73 -3.51 -9.97
CA LEU A 106 9.80 -2.91 -9.16
C LEU A 106 9.49 -2.96 -7.66
N ARG A 107 8.22 -2.71 -7.27
CA ARG A 107 7.75 -2.83 -5.88
C ARG A 107 7.91 -4.24 -5.35
N GLY A 108 7.39 -5.22 -6.08
CA GLY A 108 7.48 -6.63 -5.71
C GLY A 108 8.92 -7.14 -5.64
N ARG A 109 9.78 -6.72 -6.58
CA ARG A 109 11.20 -7.06 -6.55
C ARG A 109 11.87 -6.49 -5.30
N ALA A 110 11.66 -5.21 -4.98
CA ALA A 110 12.26 -4.60 -3.80
C ALA A 110 11.77 -5.24 -2.50
N PHE A 111 10.50 -5.66 -2.42
CA PHE A 111 9.97 -6.43 -1.31
C PHE A 111 10.65 -7.79 -1.19
N ALA A 112 10.74 -8.55 -2.29
CA ALA A 112 11.36 -9.87 -2.32
C ALA A 112 12.86 -9.82 -2.00
N ASP A 113 13.58 -8.82 -2.51
CA ASP A 113 15.01 -8.62 -2.23
C ASP A 113 15.27 -8.34 -0.75
N GLU A 114 14.41 -7.55 -0.09
CA GLU A 114 14.55 -7.26 1.34
C GLU A 114 14.25 -8.50 2.20
N VAL A 115 13.20 -9.25 1.85
CA VAL A 115 12.85 -10.53 2.46
C VAL A 115 13.99 -11.55 2.29
N ALA A 116 14.61 -11.61 1.11
CA ALA A 116 15.74 -12.49 0.83
C ALA A 116 16.99 -12.12 1.66
N ARG A 117 17.25 -10.82 1.88
CA ARG A 117 18.35 -10.39 2.78
C ARG A 117 18.14 -10.85 4.22
N ALA A 118 16.90 -11.00 4.64
CA ALA A 118 16.55 -11.56 5.95
C ALA A 118 16.59 -13.11 5.99
N GLY A 119 16.91 -13.76 4.87
CA GLY A 119 17.05 -15.22 4.78
C GLY A 119 15.76 -15.97 4.42
N PHE A 120 14.72 -15.29 3.94
CA PHE A 120 13.45 -15.89 3.59
C PHE A 120 13.16 -15.84 2.08
N ALA A 121 12.25 -16.72 1.60
CA ALA A 121 11.76 -16.70 0.23
C ALA A 121 10.46 -15.89 0.13
N CYS A 122 10.23 -15.27 -1.04
CA CYS A 122 8.99 -14.58 -1.36
C CYS A 122 8.29 -15.27 -2.54
N HIS A 123 7.04 -15.66 -2.36
CA HIS A 123 6.18 -16.17 -3.42
C HIS A 123 5.54 -15.02 -4.19
N THR A 124 5.55 -15.06 -5.53
CA THR A 124 5.01 -13.96 -6.34
C THR A 124 3.89 -14.43 -7.25
N TYR A 125 2.86 -13.59 -7.41
CA TYR A 125 1.69 -13.81 -8.26
C TYR A 125 1.45 -12.58 -9.16
N GLY A 126 1.01 -12.81 -10.41
CA GLY A 126 0.59 -11.72 -11.31
C GLY A 126 1.74 -10.97 -11.99
N LEU A 127 2.92 -11.59 -12.16
CA LEU A 127 4.07 -10.97 -12.82
C LEU A 127 4.23 -11.36 -14.31
N LEU A 128 3.28 -12.10 -14.88
CA LEU A 128 3.36 -12.56 -16.29
C LEU A 128 2.82 -11.50 -17.23
N ALA A 129 3.72 -10.89 -18.00
CA ALA A 129 3.46 -9.75 -18.89
C ALA A 129 2.64 -10.07 -20.17
N ASN A 130 2.20 -11.31 -20.39
CA ASN A 130 1.68 -11.78 -21.68
C ASN A 130 0.29 -12.42 -21.65
N GLU A 131 -0.46 -12.31 -20.57
CA GLU A 131 -1.83 -12.80 -20.58
C GLU A 131 -2.76 -11.68 -21.05
N GLU A 132 -3.21 -11.79 -22.31
CA GLU A 132 -4.31 -11.00 -22.89
C GLU A 132 -5.53 -11.11 -21.98
N GLN A 133 -6.29 -10.02 -21.84
CA GLN A 133 -7.51 -9.83 -21.05
C GLN A 133 -8.14 -11.14 -20.58
N GLU A 134 -7.68 -11.66 -19.46
CA GLU A 134 -8.28 -12.83 -18.86
C GLU A 134 -9.66 -12.47 -18.30
N ASP A 135 -10.62 -13.37 -18.39
CA ASP A 135 -11.90 -13.24 -17.70
C ASP A 135 -11.62 -13.03 -16.19
N ALA A 136 -12.18 -11.97 -15.62
CA ALA A 136 -12.00 -11.63 -14.21
C ALA A 136 -12.40 -12.79 -13.26
N GLY A 137 -13.32 -13.68 -13.69
CA GLY A 137 -13.68 -14.88 -12.98
C GLY A 137 -12.56 -15.91 -12.95
N LEU A 138 -11.90 -16.13 -14.07
CA LEU A 138 -10.80 -17.10 -14.19
C LEU A 138 -9.57 -16.63 -13.38
N GLU A 139 -9.25 -15.34 -13.44
CA GLU A 139 -8.16 -14.75 -12.63
C GLU A 139 -8.42 -14.91 -11.13
N ARG A 140 -9.65 -14.64 -10.69
CA ARG A 140 -10.06 -14.83 -9.30
C ARG A 140 -9.90 -16.28 -8.85
N ASP A 141 -10.32 -17.26 -9.66
CA ASP A 141 -10.25 -18.67 -9.31
C ASP A 141 -8.79 -19.15 -9.22
N ARG A 142 -7.91 -18.66 -10.10
CA ARG A 142 -6.46 -18.88 -10.04
C ARG A 142 -5.85 -18.27 -8.79
N LEU A 143 -6.24 -17.05 -8.42
CA LEU A 143 -5.77 -16.37 -7.20
C LEU A 143 -6.19 -17.16 -5.95
N CYS A 144 -7.44 -17.66 -5.89
CA CYS A 144 -7.92 -18.52 -4.80
C CYS A 144 -7.06 -19.79 -4.68
N ALA A 145 -6.81 -20.48 -5.79
CA ALA A 145 -6.00 -21.71 -5.81
C ALA A 145 -4.57 -21.44 -5.35
N TRP A 146 -3.96 -20.35 -5.82
CA TRP A 146 -2.61 -19.96 -5.44
C TRP A 146 -2.52 -19.60 -3.95
N LEU A 147 -3.46 -18.82 -3.41
CA LEU A 147 -3.54 -18.48 -1.99
C LEU A 147 -3.68 -19.74 -1.10
N LYS A 148 -4.44 -20.75 -1.54
CA LYS A 148 -4.55 -22.04 -0.83
C LYS A 148 -3.21 -22.78 -0.76
N ALA A 149 -2.40 -22.72 -1.81
CA ALA A 149 -1.14 -23.45 -1.91
C ALA A 149 0.02 -22.79 -1.14
N LEU A 150 -0.11 -21.52 -0.73
CA LEU A 150 0.95 -20.83 0.03
C LEU A 150 1.19 -21.48 1.40
N PRO A 151 2.45 -21.52 1.89
CA PRO A 151 2.72 -21.90 3.28
C PRO A 151 2.05 -20.90 4.23
N LYS A 152 1.46 -21.42 5.31
CA LYS A 152 0.77 -20.61 6.31
C LYS A 152 1.57 -20.59 7.60
N PRO A 153 1.49 -19.51 8.35
CA PRO A 153 0.92 -18.21 8.00
C PRO A 153 1.82 -17.41 7.07
N VAL A 154 1.24 -16.58 6.21
CA VAL A 154 1.98 -15.79 5.20
C VAL A 154 1.67 -14.31 5.30
N ALA A 155 2.72 -13.49 5.20
CA ALA A 155 2.65 -12.04 5.04
C ALA A 155 2.56 -11.69 3.56
N LEU A 156 1.47 -11.06 3.13
CA LEU A 156 1.21 -10.77 1.74
C LEU A 156 1.16 -9.25 1.51
N LEU A 157 2.05 -8.76 0.64
CA LEU A 157 1.98 -7.42 0.10
C LEU A 157 1.21 -7.45 -1.22
N ALA A 158 0.14 -6.68 -1.31
CA ALA A 158 -0.54 -6.39 -2.57
C ALA A 158 0.06 -5.15 -3.24
N ALA A 159 0.08 -5.14 -4.56
CA ALA A 159 0.67 -4.04 -5.34
C ALA A 159 0.03 -2.67 -5.02
N MET A 160 -1.27 -2.65 -4.76
CA MET A 160 -2.06 -1.48 -4.38
C MET A 160 -3.34 -1.93 -3.66
N ASP A 161 -4.11 -1.00 -3.10
CA ASP A 161 -5.29 -1.31 -2.29
C ASP A 161 -6.37 -2.07 -3.06
N ASN A 162 -6.65 -1.69 -4.31
CA ASN A 162 -7.59 -2.45 -5.14
C ASN A 162 -7.16 -3.91 -5.32
N ARG A 163 -5.85 -4.15 -5.44
CA ARG A 163 -5.31 -5.52 -5.53
C ARG A 163 -5.41 -6.23 -4.17
N GLY A 164 -5.19 -5.51 -3.07
CA GLY A 164 -5.40 -6.01 -1.71
C GLY A 164 -6.84 -6.43 -1.46
N ARG A 165 -7.82 -5.65 -1.91
CA ARG A 165 -9.24 -6.01 -1.85
C ARG A 165 -9.53 -7.30 -2.61
N GLN A 166 -9.01 -7.47 -3.83
CA GLN A 166 -9.16 -8.70 -4.59
C GLN A 166 -8.57 -9.92 -3.86
N VAL A 167 -7.43 -9.74 -3.16
CA VAL A 167 -6.85 -10.79 -2.31
C VAL A 167 -7.76 -11.13 -1.14
N LEU A 168 -8.34 -10.13 -0.46
CA LEU A 168 -9.29 -10.35 0.64
C LEU A 168 -10.55 -11.05 0.17
N ASP A 169 -11.11 -10.65 -0.98
CA ASP A 169 -12.26 -11.30 -1.61
C ASP A 169 -11.95 -12.78 -1.94
N ALA A 170 -10.77 -13.04 -2.51
CA ALA A 170 -10.31 -14.39 -2.81
C ALA A 170 -10.08 -15.25 -1.54
N CYS A 171 -9.53 -14.65 -0.47
CA CYS A 171 -9.42 -15.32 0.83
C CYS A 171 -10.80 -15.71 1.38
N SER A 172 -11.77 -14.80 1.32
CA SER A 172 -13.14 -15.05 1.77
C SER A 172 -13.80 -16.20 0.98
N LEU A 173 -13.69 -16.17 -0.35
CA LEU A 173 -14.22 -17.23 -1.23
C LEU A 173 -13.54 -18.59 -1.01
N ALA A 174 -12.30 -18.58 -0.59
CA ALA A 174 -11.48 -19.77 -0.38
C ALA A 174 -11.50 -20.29 1.06
N ASP A 175 -12.30 -19.68 1.96
CA ASP A 175 -12.34 -19.91 3.41
C ASP A 175 -10.97 -19.82 4.09
N ILE A 176 -10.14 -18.85 3.66
CA ILE A 176 -8.82 -18.60 4.24
C ILE A 176 -8.93 -17.47 5.27
N PRO A 177 -8.68 -17.72 6.55
CA PRO A 177 -8.75 -16.69 7.59
C PRO A 177 -7.71 -15.59 7.44
N VAL A 178 -8.16 -14.32 7.45
CA VAL A 178 -7.34 -13.12 7.49
C VAL A 178 -7.52 -12.45 8.85
N PRO A 179 -6.47 -12.12 9.57
CA PRO A 179 -5.04 -12.21 9.23
C PRO A 179 -4.35 -13.53 9.63
N ARG A 180 -5.05 -14.47 10.25
CA ARG A 180 -4.47 -15.67 10.88
C ARG A 180 -3.61 -16.48 9.91
N ASP A 181 -4.13 -16.79 8.73
CA ASP A 181 -3.46 -17.62 7.73
C ASP A 181 -2.78 -16.77 6.64
N VAL A 182 -3.40 -15.64 6.28
CA VAL A 182 -2.85 -14.67 5.33
C VAL A 182 -3.03 -13.26 5.91
N ALA A 183 -1.93 -12.59 6.23
CA ALA A 183 -1.95 -11.18 6.60
C ALA A 183 -1.77 -10.32 5.32
N VAL A 184 -2.70 -9.41 5.06
CA VAL A 184 -2.75 -8.63 3.81
C VAL A 184 -2.42 -7.16 4.08
N LEU A 185 -1.42 -6.64 3.36
CA LEU A 185 -1.01 -5.24 3.37
C LEU A 185 -1.21 -4.65 1.98
N GLY A 186 -1.99 -3.57 1.88
CA GLY A 186 -2.18 -2.77 0.68
C GLY A 186 -1.17 -1.62 0.57
N VAL A 187 -1.35 -0.79 -0.45
CA VAL A 187 -0.59 0.45 -0.68
C VAL A 187 -1.54 1.47 -1.28
N ASP A 188 -1.38 2.72 -0.92
CA ASP A 188 -2.03 3.98 -1.26
C ASP A 188 -2.86 4.55 -0.09
N ASN A 189 -3.38 3.70 0.78
CA ASN A 189 -4.30 4.03 1.86
C ASN A 189 -5.56 4.77 1.37
N ASP A 190 -6.23 4.19 0.37
CA ASP A 190 -7.58 4.59 0.01
C ASP A 190 -8.50 4.24 1.18
N GLU A 191 -8.88 5.26 1.98
CA GLU A 191 -9.60 5.07 3.24
C GLU A 191 -10.96 4.41 3.00
N ASP A 192 -11.72 4.88 2.02
CA ASP A 192 -13.05 4.33 1.72
C ASP A 192 -12.95 2.85 1.36
N LEU A 193 -11.94 2.49 0.59
CA LEU A 193 -11.71 1.10 0.22
C LEU A 193 -11.19 0.28 1.40
N CYS A 194 -10.20 0.77 2.12
CA CYS A 194 -9.57 0.04 3.23
C CYS A 194 -10.54 -0.22 4.39
N GLU A 195 -11.41 0.74 4.72
CA GLU A 195 -12.38 0.60 5.81
C GLU A 195 -13.58 -0.30 5.44
N THR A 196 -13.93 -0.37 4.15
CA THR A 196 -15.09 -1.17 3.69
C THR A 196 -14.75 -2.64 3.41
N THR A 197 -13.47 -3.02 3.39
CA THR A 197 -13.07 -4.43 3.26
C THR A 197 -13.35 -5.24 4.53
N THR A 198 -13.43 -6.56 4.39
CA THR A 198 -13.64 -7.48 5.52
C THR A 198 -12.50 -8.52 5.55
N PRO A 199 -11.59 -8.47 6.55
CA PRO A 199 -11.46 -7.41 7.57
C PRO A 199 -10.96 -6.08 6.98
N PRO A 200 -11.10 -4.93 7.70
CA PRO A 200 -10.51 -3.65 7.30
C PRO A 200 -9.03 -3.79 6.99
N MET A 201 -8.60 -3.24 5.85
CA MET A 201 -7.29 -3.50 5.27
C MET A 201 -6.23 -2.52 5.72
N SER A 202 -5.13 -3.05 6.26
CA SER A 202 -3.89 -2.28 6.49
C SER A 202 -3.28 -1.85 5.17
N SER A 203 -2.76 -0.63 5.11
CA SER A 203 -2.18 -0.11 3.88
C SER A 203 -1.01 0.84 4.16
N ILE A 204 -0.09 0.96 3.22
CA ILE A 204 1.01 1.93 3.25
C ILE A 204 0.51 3.25 2.70
N LEU A 205 0.49 4.29 3.54
CA LEU A 205 0.21 5.66 3.11
C LEU A 205 1.41 6.22 2.34
N LEU A 206 1.14 6.80 1.18
CA LEU A 206 2.13 7.50 0.37
C LEU A 206 2.05 9.01 0.58
N ASP A 207 3.18 9.72 0.50
CA ASP A 207 3.25 11.19 0.55
C ASP A 207 2.81 11.81 -0.80
N ALA A 208 1.64 11.37 -1.29
CA ALA A 208 1.11 11.75 -2.58
C ALA A 208 0.52 13.16 -2.59
N GLU A 209 -0.02 13.63 -1.46
CA GLU A 209 -0.59 14.97 -1.33
C GLU A 209 0.46 16.05 -1.57
N ARG A 210 1.61 15.97 -0.87
CA ARG A 210 2.73 16.89 -1.08
C ARG A 210 3.22 16.87 -2.52
N ALA A 211 3.40 15.67 -3.10
CA ALA A 211 3.87 15.54 -4.48
C ALA A 211 2.88 16.11 -5.50
N SER A 212 1.58 15.92 -5.27
CA SER A 212 0.51 16.46 -6.11
C SER A 212 0.48 17.99 -6.05
N TYR A 213 0.64 18.57 -4.85
CA TYR A 213 0.75 20.02 -4.67
C TYR A 213 1.97 20.58 -5.41
N GLU A 214 3.15 19.95 -5.25
CA GLU A 214 4.37 20.37 -5.93
C GLU A 214 4.24 20.25 -7.45
N ALA A 215 3.60 19.21 -7.94
CA ALA A 215 3.32 19.03 -9.37
C ALA A 215 2.42 20.14 -9.90
N ALA A 216 1.31 20.42 -9.22
CA ALA A 216 0.40 21.49 -9.60
C ALA A 216 1.09 22.87 -9.60
N ARG A 217 1.85 23.16 -8.55
CA ARG A 217 2.66 24.41 -8.46
C ARG A 217 3.66 24.53 -9.60
N HIS A 218 4.33 23.43 -9.95
CA HIS A 218 5.29 23.41 -11.04
C HIS A 218 4.61 23.57 -12.41
N LEU A 219 3.46 22.93 -12.62
CA LEU A 219 2.66 23.09 -13.84
C LEU A 219 2.19 24.55 -14.00
N ASP A 220 1.72 25.20 -12.93
CA ASP A 220 1.34 26.61 -12.97
C ASP A 220 2.52 27.50 -13.41
N ALA A 221 3.71 27.24 -12.86
CA ALA A 221 4.91 27.98 -13.26
C ALA A 221 5.31 27.74 -14.72
N LEU A 222 5.12 26.54 -15.25
CA LEU A 222 5.33 26.23 -16.66
C LEU A 222 4.30 26.94 -17.56
N MET A 223 3.02 26.94 -17.18
CA MET A 223 1.95 27.64 -17.92
C MET A 223 2.19 29.14 -17.95
N ARG A 224 2.63 29.74 -16.85
CA ARG A 224 2.99 31.18 -16.75
C ARG A 224 4.35 31.52 -17.37
N ARG A 225 5.09 30.51 -17.83
CA ARG A 225 6.45 30.65 -18.39
C ARG A 225 7.48 31.23 -17.40
N THR A 226 7.21 31.10 -16.10
CA THR A 226 8.15 31.47 -15.02
C THR A 226 9.14 30.36 -14.70
N ALA A 227 8.81 29.12 -15.04
CA ALA A 227 9.74 27.99 -15.05
C ALA A 227 9.99 27.49 -16.46
N ARG A 228 11.23 27.06 -16.75
CA ARG A 228 11.63 26.49 -18.05
C ARG A 228 12.34 25.15 -17.90
N LYS A 229 12.77 24.79 -16.67
CA LYS A 229 13.52 23.57 -16.42
C LYS A 229 12.57 22.43 -16.10
N ARG A 230 12.92 21.24 -16.59
CA ARG A 230 12.31 19.99 -16.18
C ARG A 230 12.47 19.81 -14.66
N SER A 231 11.44 19.31 -14.00
CA SER A 231 11.45 18.89 -12.62
C SER A 231 11.19 17.39 -12.52
N VAL A 232 11.84 16.74 -11.55
CA VAL A 232 11.58 15.37 -11.15
C VAL A 232 11.11 15.42 -9.71
N ILE A 233 9.85 15.08 -9.48
CA ILE A 233 9.23 15.04 -8.16
C ILE A 233 9.11 13.57 -7.76
N VAL A 234 9.73 13.22 -6.64
CA VAL A 234 9.68 11.85 -6.12
C VAL A 234 8.90 11.88 -4.81
N TYR A 235 7.98 10.93 -4.64
CA TYR A 235 7.28 10.71 -3.40
C TYR A 235 7.42 9.25 -2.95
N GLY A 236 7.45 9.03 -1.65
CA GLY A 236 7.68 7.71 -1.08
C GLY A 236 6.60 7.33 -0.07
N PRO A 237 6.80 6.19 0.59
CA PRO A 237 5.94 5.78 1.69
C PRO A 237 6.15 6.69 2.90
N SER A 238 5.05 7.04 3.58
CA SER A 238 5.06 7.77 4.84
C SER A 238 5.12 6.80 6.03
N HIS A 239 4.10 5.97 6.17
CA HIS A 239 4.00 4.96 7.23
C HIS A 239 2.95 3.91 6.85
N VAL A 240 2.86 2.84 7.64
CA VAL A 240 1.78 1.86 7.53
C VAL A 240 0.63 2.27 8.43
N VAL A 241 -0.56 2.42 7.84
CA VAL A 241 -1.82 2.53 8.57
C VAL A 241 -2.28 1.11 8.88
N SER A 242 -2.10 0.71 10.14
CA SER A 242 -2.41 -0.66 10.58
C SER A 242 -3.91 -0.81 10.83
N ARG A 243 -4.48 -1.89 10.29
CA ARG A 243 -5.88 -2.31 10.47
C ARG A 243 -5.94 -3.83 10.66
N ARG A 244 -7.14 -4.37 10.75
CA ARG A 244 -7.36 -5.78 11.13
C ARG A 244 -6.78 -6.81 10.16
N SER A 245 -6.50 -6.47 8.91
CA SER A 245 -5.96 -7.43 7.93
C SER A 245 -4.50 -7.84 8.19
N THR A 246 -3.77 -7.13 9.06
CA THR A 246 -2.42 -7.49 9.51
C THR A 246 -2.31 -7.56 11.03
N GLU A 247 -3.36 -7.27 11.78
CA GLU A 247 -3.40 -7.36 13.24
C GLU A 247 -3.56 -8.81 13.70
N GLY A 248 -2.56 -9.62 13.45
CA GLY A 248 -2.42 -10.96 13.94
C GLY A 248 -0.95 -11.22 14.21
N SER A 249 -0.61 -11.55 15.44
CA SER A 249 0.76 -12.00 15.71
C SER A 249 0.92 -13.45 15.25
N GLN A 250 2.02 -13.73 14.60
CA GLN A 250 2.47 -15.08 14.23
C GLN A 250 3.02 -15.83 15.45
N VAL A 251 2.32 -15.72 16.56
CA VAL A 251 2.72 -16.38 17.79
C VAL A 251 2.15 -17.78 17.81
N ALA A 252 3.02 -18.77 17.83
CA ALA A 252 2.64 -20.19 17.91
C ALA A 252 1.88 -20.52 19.20
N ASP A 253 2.04 -19.72 20.24
CA ASP A 253 1.37 -19.89 21.52
C ASP A 253 -0.03 -19.26 21.49
N ILE A 254 -1.05 -20.10 21.56
CA ILE A 254 -2.47 -19.69 21.48
C ILE A 254 -2.85 -18.69 22.59
N VAL A 255 -2.23 -18.78 23.77
CA VAL A 255 -2.49 -17.85 24.89
C VAL A 255 -1.96 -16.46 24.55
N VAL A 256 -0.79 -16.38 23.92
CA VAL A 256 -0.19 -15.11 23.50
C VAL A 256 -0.95 -14.53 22.32
N ALA A 257 -1.36 -15.34 21.34
CA ALA A 257 -2.17 -14.92 20.21
C ALA A 257 -3.52 -14.31 20.65
N GLN A 258 -4.23 -14.99 21.56
CA GLN A 258 -5.48 -14.49 22.14
C GLN A 258 -5.28 -13.20 22.96
N ALA A 259 -4.16 -13.11 23.69
CA ALA A 259 -3.84 -11.90 24.45
C ALA A 259 -3.61 -10.70 23.52
N LEU A 260 -2.88 -10.89 22.44
CA LEU A 260 -2.59 -9.84 21.45
C LEU A 260 -3.85 -9.38 20.74
N GLU A 261 -4.71 -10.29 20.33
CA GLU A 261 -6.02 -9.97 19.74
C GLU A 261 -6.87 -9.14 20.71
N PHE A 262 -6.95 -9.56 21.97
CA PHE A 262 -7.70 -8.82 22.98
C PHE A 262 -7.12 -7.43 23.25
N ILE A 263 -5.78 -7.30 23.30
CA ILE A 263 -5.09 -6.01 23.49
C ILE A 263 -5.37 -5.10 22.29
N ALA A 264 -5.22 -5.59 21.06
CA ALA A 264 -5.45 -4.81 19.85
C ALA A 264 -6.86 -4.18 19.80
N LEU A 265 -7.86 -4.96 20.22
CA LEU A 265 -9.27 -4.51 20.23
C LEU A 265 -9.62 -3.58 21.39
N ASN A 266 -8.92 -3.66 22.53
CA ASN A 266 -9.39 -3.06 23.78
C ASN A 266 -8.35 -2.14 24.45
N ALA A 267 -7.13 -2.00 23.96
CA ALA A 267 -6.07 -1.23 24.64
C ALA A 267 -6.52 0.20 24.96
N CYS A 268 -7.22 0.86 24.03
CA CYS A 268 -7.73 2.22 24.21
C CYS A 268 -8.99 2.32 25.08
N ALA A 269 -9.60 1.20 25.45
CA ALA A 269 -10.73 1.17 26.37
C ALA A 269 -10.33 1.09 27.87
N GLY A 270 -9.05 1.39 28.19
CA GLY A 270 -8.57 1.48 29.56
C GLY A 270 -8.26 0.13 30.22
N ILE A 271 -8.08 -0.96 29.44
CA ILE A 271 -7.73 -2.28 29.98
C ILE A 271 -6.34 -2.28 30.62
N GLY A 272 -6.15 -3.20 31.59
CA GLY A 272 -4.86 -3.49 32.17
C GLY A 272 -4.47 -4.98 32.04
N VAL A 273 -3.28 -5.34 32.52
CA VAL A 273 -2.79 -6.71 32.51
C VAL A 273 -3.78 -7.72 33.14
N PRO A 274 -4.51 -7.40 34.23
CA PRO A 274 -5.50 -8.32 34.80
C PRO A 274 -6.63 -8.68 33.83
N ASP A 275 -7.05 -7.75 32.95
CA ASP A 275 -8.14 -7.98 32.01
C ASP A 275 -7.69 -8.92 30.89
N VAL A 276 -6.48 -8.73 30.39
CA VAL A 276 -5.86 -9.61 29.40
C VAL A 276 -5.72 -11.04 29.96
N VAL A 277 -5.19 -11.17 31.17
CA VAL A 277 -5.00 -12.47 31.86
C VAL A 277 -6.34 -13.18 32.07
N ARG A 278 -7.39 -12.43 32.44
CA ARG A 278 -8.76 -12.98 32.60
C ARG A 278 -9.29 -13.47 31.24
N HIS A 279 -9.08 -12.71 30.19
CA HIS A 279 -9.54 -13.07 28.84
C HIS A 279 -8.93 -14.38 28.34
N VAL A 280 -7.61 -14.53 28.46
CA VAL A 280 -6.89 -15.73 27.99
C VAL A 280 -7.03 -16.94 28.93
N ARG A 281 -7.74 -16.80 30.05
CA ARG A 281 -7.99 -17.87 31.03
C ARG A 281 -6.72 -18.59 31.49
N ALA A 282 -5.61 -17.87 31.62
CA ALA A 282 -4.33 -18.40 32.10
C ALA A 282 -3.93 -17.75 33.42
N SER A 283 -3.00 -18.36 34.18
CA SER A 283 -2.43 -17.64 35.32
C SER A 283 -1.55 -16.50 34.84
N ARG A 284 -1.50 -15.38 35.60
CA ARG A 284 -0.68 -14.21 35.27
C ARG A 284 0.77 -14.60 35.00
N ARG A 285 1.33 -15.46 35.85
CA ARG A 285 2.73 -15.94 35.71
C ARG A 285 2.93 -16.68 34.38
N LEU A 286 2.00 -17.54 34.00
CA LEU A 286 2.08 -18.30 32.75
C LEU A 286 1.94 -17.39 31.53
N ALA A 287 0.97 -16.49 31.55
CA ALA A 287 0.78 -15.52 30.45
C ALA A 287 2.00 -14.63 30.24
N GLU A 288 2.55 -14.04 31.33
CA GLU A 288 3.76 -13.21 31.24
C GLU A 288 4.99 -14.00 30.78
N LEU A 289 5.18 -15.25 31.27
CA LEU A 289 6.29 -16.09 30.82
C LEU A 289 6.23 -16.41 29.34
N ARG A 290 5.04 -16.78 28.84
CA ARG A 290 4.80 -17.06 27.41
C ARG A 290 4.98 -15.81 26.57
N PHE A 291 4.43 -14.68 27.01
CA PHE A 291 4.57 -13.39 26.33
C PHE A 291 6.06 -13.00 26.15
N ARG A 292 6.86 -13.08 27.23
CA ARG A 292 8.30 -12.78 27.16
C ARG A 292 9.07 -13.76 26.28
N ARG A 293 8.69 -15.04 26.30
CA ARG A 293 9.34 -16.06 25.46
C ARG A 293 9.08 -15.82 23.97
N GLU A 294 7.84 -15.49 23.61
CA GLU A 294 7.42 -15.34 22.21
C GLU A 294 7.77 -13.96 21.64
N LEU A 295 7.62 -12.90 22.44
CA LEU A 295 7.68 -11.52 21.99
C LEU A 295 8.89 -10.73 22.54
N GLY A 296 9.53 -11.21 23.59
CA GLY A 296 10.67 -10.54 24.23
C GLY A 296 10.30 -9.40 25.17
N HIS A 297 9.01 -9.06 25.35
CA HIS A 297 8.52 -7.98 26.20
C HIS A 297 7.30 -8.42 27.04
N THR A 298 6.77 -7.54 27.90
CA THR A 298 5.65 -7.86 28.81
C THR A 298 4.29 -7.54 28.18
N ILE A 299 3.22 -8.08 28.77
CA ILE A 299 1.83 -7.73 28.40
C ILE A 299 1.59 -6.23 28.59
N LEU A 300 2.17 -5.61 29.63
CA LEU A 300 2.02 -4.16 29.84
C LEU A 300 2.70 -3.35 28.74
N ASP A 301 3.91 -3.74 28.35
CA ASP A 301 4.64 -3.08 27.25
C ASP A 301 3.83 -3.11 25.96
N GLU A 302 3.16 -4.23 25.68
CA GLU A 302 2.33 -4.38 24.49
C GLU A 302 1.08 -3.47 24.54
N ILE A 303 0.38 -3.41 25.68
CA ILE A 303 -0.74 -2.49 25.86
C ILE A 303 -0.29 -1.04 25.63
N GLN A 304 0.86 -0.66 26.16
CA GLN A 304 1.41 0.69 25.97
C GLN A 304 1.83 0.95 24.54
N ARG A 305 2.41 -0.04 23.85
CA ARG A 305 2.79 0.05 22.45
C ARG A 305 1.58 0.33 21.55
N VAL A 306 0.50 -0.44 21.73
CA VAL A 306 -0.75 -0.28 20.95
C VAL A 306 -1.39 1.09 21.22
N ARG A 307 -1.42 1.55 22.47
CA ARG A 307 -1.92 2.89 22.82
C ARG A 307 -1.08 3.98 22.16
N LEU A 308 0.25 3.87 22.22
CA LEU A 308 1.14 4.86 21.61
C LEU A 308 0.99 4.91 20.10
N GLU A 309 0.87 3.76 19.44
CA GLU A 309 0.59 3.70 18.00
C GLU A 309 -0.71 4.42 17.66
N ARG A 310 -1.77 4.20 18.45
CA ARG A 310 -3.06 4.89 18.23
C ARG A 310 -2.96 6.41 18.45
N VAL A 311 -2.26 6.86 19.49
CA VAL A 311 -1.99 8.28 19.72
C VAL A 311 -1.20 8.89 18.56
N CYS A 312 -0.15 8.21 18.09
CA CYS A 312 0.64 8.67 16.95
C CYS A 312 -0.21 8.77 15.67
N THR A 313 -1.13 7.83 15.46
CA THR A 313 -2.08 7.86 14.34
C THR A 313 -3.00 9.06 14.45
N LEU A 314 -3.67 9.27 15.59
CA LEU A 314 -4.58 10.38 15.79
C LEU A 314 -3.88 11.75 15.65
N LEU A 315 -2.66 11.89 16.17
CA LEU A 315 -1.86 13.11 16.00
C LEU A 315 -1.48 13.42 14.54
N ARG A 316 -1.47 12.42 13.67
CA ARG A 316 -1.19 12.60 12.23
C ARG A 316 -2.44 12.85 11.41
N GLU A 317 -3.54 12.25 11.80
CA GLU A 317 -4.78 12.20 11.02
C GLU A 317 -5.81 13.25 11.47
N THR A 318 -5.68 13.79 12.69
CA THR A 318 -6.60 14.79 13.24
C THR A 318 -5.89 16.06 13.67
N ASN A 319 -6.66 17.14 13.78
CA ASN A 319 -6.20 18.40 14.40
C ASN A 319 -6.72 18.55 15.84
N ASP A 320 -7.12 17.45 16.48
CA ASP A 320 -7.68 17.47 17.82
C ASP A 320 -6.61 17.87 18.84
N PRO A 321 -6.98 18.62 19.90
CA PRO A 321 -6.06 18.97 20.96
C PRO A 321 -5.49 17.71 21.64
N ILE A 322 -4.20 17.72 21.96
CA ILE A 322 -3.51 16.59 22.62
C ILE A 322 -4.28 16.08 23.86
N GLY A 323 -4.94 16.98 24.60
CA GLY A 323 -5.73 16.61 25.78
C GLY A 323 -7.03 15.86 25.49
N GLU A 324 -7.47 15.77 24.23
CA GLU A 324 -8.62 14.96 23.79
C GLU A 324 -8.17 13.62 23.17
N ILE A 325 -6.88 13.52 22.83
CA ILE A 325 -6.29 12.32 22.24
C ILE A 325 -5.72 11.35 23.32
N ILE A 326 -5.34 11.89 24.47
CA ILE A 326 -4.77 11.15 25.61
C ILE A 326 -5.82 10.95 26.68
#